data_b974daa2781866117ed04a7da24168cb
#
_entry.id   b974daa2781866117ed04a7da24168cb
#
_cell.length_a   1.000
_cell.length_b   1.000
_cell.length_c   1.000
_cell.angle_alpha   90.00
_cell.angle_beta   90.00
_cell.angle_gamma   90.00
#
_symmetry.space_group_name_H-M   'P 1'
#
loop_
_entity.id
_entity.type
_entity.pdbx_description
1 polymer ?
#
loop_
_entity_poly.entity_id
_entity_poly.type
_entity_poly.pdbx_seq_one_letter_code
_entity_poly.pdbx_strand_id
1 'polypeptide(L)' 'LGVHYTSDVLAGFLIAISYLIIFITVADLWIKDIK' A
#
# COMPACT_ATOMS: atom_id res chain seq x y z
N LEU A 1 5.38 -21.84 16.82
CA LEU A 1 4.96 -23.11 16.44
C LEU A 1 4.27 -23.23 15.12
N GLY A 2 4.67 -22.56 14.14
CA GLY A 2 4.06 -22.68 12.84
C GLY A 2 2.63 -22.23 12.77
N VAL A 3 2.21 -21.46 13.72
CA VAL A 3 0.85 -20.92 13.69
C VAL A 3 0.89 -19.58 12.99
N HIS A 4 0.36 -19.57 11.80
CA HIS A 4 0.27 -18.34 11.04
C HIS A 4 -1.14 -17.81 11.18
N TYR A 5 -1.25 -16.69 11.82
CA TYR A 5 -2.54 -16.08 11.99
C TYR A 5 -2.97 -15.40 10.70
N THR A 6 -4.26 -15.49 10.43
CA THR A 6 -4.83 -14.85 9.26
C THR A 6 -4.58 -13.34 9.30
N SER A 7 -4.51 -12.78 10.49
CA SER A 7 -4.29 -11.35 10.64
C SER A 7 -2.93 -10.92 10.08
N ASP A 8 -1.97 -11.83 10.06
CA ASP A 8 -0.67 -11.52 9.49
C ASP A 8 -0.78 -11.25 8.00
N VAL A 9 -1.56 -12.08 7.33
CA VAL A 9 -1.79 -11.91 5.90
C VAL A 9 -2.59 -10.64 5.65
N LEU A 10 -3.59 -10.40 6.50
CA LEU A 10 -4.41 -9.21 6.36
C LEU A 10 -3.57 -7.95 6.56
N ALA A 11 -2.67 -7.97 7.53
CA ALA A 11 -1.82 -6.83 7.80
C ALA A 11 -0.93 -6.53 6.59
N GLY A 12 -0.36 -7.56 6.00
CA GLY A 12 0.46 -7.39 4.81
C GLY A 12 -0.35 -6.86 3.65
N PHE A 13 -1.56 -7.35 3.51
CA PHE A 13 -2.43 -6.91 2.45
C PHE A 13 -2.81 -5.43 2.60
N LEU A 14 -3.12 -5.03 3.83
CA LEU A 14 -3.46 -3.64 4.10
C LEU A 14 -2.26 -2.72 3.85
N ILE A 15 -1.09 -3.15 4.23
CA ILE A 15 0.11 -2.36 4.00
C ILE A 15 0.35 -2.19 2.51
N ALA A 16 0.17 -3.26 1.75
CA ALA A 16 0.36 -3.21 0.31
C ALA A 16 -0.62 -2.23 -0.33
N ILE A 17 -1.87 -2.28 0.09
CA ILE A 17 -2.88 -1.39 -0.45
C ILE A 17 -2.54 0.06 -0.11
N SER A 18 -2.16 0.31 1.13
CA SER A 18 -1.79 1.64 1.56
C SER A 18 -0.61 2.17 0.74
N TYR A 19 0.35 1.30 0.50
CA TYR A 19 1.51 1.67 -0.30
C TYR A 19 1.10 2.08 -1.71
N LEU A 20 0.21 1.30 -2.31
CA LEU A 20 -0.26 1.60 -3.65
C LEU A 20 -0.98 2.93 -3.70
N ILE A 21 -1.84 3.16 -2.73
CA ILE A 21 -2.60 4.41 -2.68
C ILE A 21 -1.66 5.60 -2.58
N ILE A 22 -0.69 5.52 -1.70
CA ILE A 22 0.27 6.61 -1.51
C ILE A 22 1.08 6.80 -2.79
N PHE A 23 1.53 5.71 -3.39
CA PHE A 23 2.34 5.79 -4.60
C PHE A 23 1.57 6.46 -5.73
N ILE A 24 0.33 6.04 -5.93
CA ILE A 24 -0.50 6.59 -7.00
C ILE A 24 -0.78 8.06 -6.74
N THR A 25 -1.07 8.41 -5.50
CA THR A 25 -1.37 9.79 -5.14
C THR A 25 -0.16 10.68 -5.39
N VAL A 26 1.01 10.24 -4.95
CA VAL A 26 2.22 11.03 -5.13
C VAL A 26 2.54 11.18 -6.61
N ALA A 27 2.41 10.10 -7.35
CA ALA A 27 2.69 10.14 -8.78
C ALA A 27 1.72 11.09 -9.50
N ASP A 28 0.47 11.04 -9.11
CA ASP A 28 -0.54 11.90 -9.71
C ASP A 28 -0.26 13.37 -9.45
N LEU A 29 0.10 13.68 -8.21
CA LEU A 29 0.42 15.05 -7.85
C LEU A 29 1.67 15.53 -8.56
N TRP A 30 2.64 14.63 -8.71
CA TRP A 30 3.88 14.98 -9.39
C TRP A 30 3.60 15.30 -10.85
N ILE A 31 2.84 14.46 -11.52
CA ILE A 31 2.51 14.67 -12.93
C ILE A 31 1.71 15.94 -13.10
N LYS A 32 0.76 16.17 -12.20
CA LYS A 32 -0.06 17.37 -12.25
C LYS A 32 0.80 18.62 -12.07
N ASP A 33 1.78 18.55 -11.20
CA ASP A 33 2.64 19.70 -10.96
C ASP A 33 3.51 20.02 -12.18
N ILE A 34 4.00 18.96 -12.82
CA ILE A 34 4.80 19.14 -14.02
C ILE A 34 3.96 19.70 -15.16
N LYS A 35 2.74 19.20 -15.25
CA LYS A 35 1.87 19.61 -16.33
C LYS A 35 1.30 20.99 -16.09
#